data_33cd6a334bcc6c65abeccfd659b89e1f
#
_entry.id   33cd6a334bcc6c65abeccfd659b89e1f
#
_cell.length_a   1.000
_cell.length_b   1.000
_cell.length_c   1.000
_cell.angle_alpha   90.00
_cell.angle_beta   90.00
_cell.angle_gamma   90.00
#
_symmetry.space_group_name_H-M   'P 1'
#
loop_
_entity.id
_entity.type
_entity.pdbx_description
1 polymer ?
#
loop_
_entity_poly.entity_id
_entity_poly.type
_entity_poly.pdbx_seq_one_letter_code
_entity_poly.pdbx_strand_id
1 'polypeptide(L)'
;MLFVGLVSALAMHVSAADSKVTKTTFTYSVSPELKLDRYETASDSSRGRRPAIIFAFGGGFTHGTRDDARYLDYFNFMARQGYVVVSIDYRTTLAGFNPSAPKALNRFGEALVSAIKTATADYLTATAFVIAHSDEWNINPAMIIASGSSAGAITALQAEYTLVTDRPAAFPPQFNYAAAVTFAGAILSQGAPTIADNLCPVMLFQGDADRQVPYNSLVLGPVGLYGSEYIATAVRNGGGAGAFWTELGTGHEIALSPMENNLYDIAGFLDHVLSGSRKEFSWTTVTLPGRGAYQKDFSIKDYIKANMPK
;
A
#
# COMPACT_ATOMS: atom_id res chain seq x y z
N MET A 1 17.58 -34.06 -28.84
CA MET A 1 16.88 -32.87 -29.34
C MET A 1 16.06 -32.32 -28.21
N LEU A 2 16.60 -31.36 -27.46
CA LEU A 2 15.90 -30.46 -26.48
C LEU A 2 16.93 -29.63 -25.76
N PHE A 3 17.31 -28.47 -26.32
CA PHE A 3 18.01 -27.39 -25.62
C PHE A 3 17.90 -26.12 -26.48
N VAL A 4 16.73 -25.53 -26.58
CA VAL A 4 16.51 -24.17 -27.10
C VAL A 4 15.31 -23.57 -26.40
N GLY A 5 15.43 -23.16 -25.17
CA GLY A 5 14.28 -22.53 -24.47
C GLY A 5 14.66 -21.65 -23.29
N LEU A 6 15.94 -21.59 -22.88
CA LEU A 6 16.32 -20.91 -21.63
C LEU A 6 17.17 -19.65 -21.81
N VAL A 7 17.42 -19.19 -23.03
CA VAL A 7 18.34 -18.03 -23.25
C VAL A 7 17.58 -16.72 -23.47
N SER A 8 16.28 -16.74 -23.80
CA SER A 8 15.52 -15.53 -24.10
C SER A 8 15.03 -14.76 -22.87
N ALA A 9 14.86 -15.40 -21.71
CA ALA A 9 14.39 -14.73 -20.50
C ALA A 9 15.48 -13.90 -19.80
N LEU A 10 16.75 -14.31 -19.90
CA LEU A 10 17.87 -13.60 -19.24
C LEU A 10 18.28 -12.32 -19.97
N ALA A 11 18.05 -12.24 -21.28
CA ALA A 11 18.42 -11.08 -22.10
C ALA A 11 17.47 -9.87 -21.91
N MET A 12 16.24 -10.10 -21.46
CA MET A 12 15.27 -9.02 -21.22
C MET A 12 15.54 -8.22 -19.93
N HIS A 13 16.16 -8.82 -18.91
CA HIS A 13 16.41 -8.14 -17.63
C HIS A 13 17.61 -7.16 -17.68
N VAL A 14 18.59 -7.38 -18.54
CA VAL A 14 19.79 -6.51 -18.65
C VAL A 14 19.47 -5.18 -19.36
N SER A 15 18.47 -5.13 -20.26
CA SER A 15 18.09 -3.90 -20.97
C SER A 15 17.26 -2.93 -20.15
N ALA A 16 16.57 -3.38 -19.08
CA ALA A 16 15.69 -2.53 -18.26
C ALA A 16 16.45 -1.73 -17.19
N ALA A 17 17.62 -2.22 -16.75
CA ALA A 17 18.38 -1.62 -15.66
C ALA A 17 18.90 -0.21 -15.98
N ASP A 18 19.19 0.12 -17.24
CA ASP A 18 19.73 1.41 -17.68
C ASP A 18 18.66 2.40 -18.21
N SER A 19 17.39 2.01 -18.22
CA SER A 19 16.33 2.88 -18.73
C SER A 19 16.14 4.10 -17.84
N LYS A 20 16.22 5.30 -18.44
CA LYS A 20 15.98 6.57 -17.73
C LYS A 20 14.52 6.64 -17.27
N VAL A 21 14.32 6.83 -15.97
CA VAL A 21 13.01 7.12 -15.39
C VAL A 21 12.74 8.63 -15.47
N THR A 22 11.56 9.00 -15.91
CA THR A 22 11.06 10.38 -15.96
C THR A 22 9.98 10.59 -14.91
N LYS A 23 9.93 11.80 -14.35
CA LYS A 23 8.87 12.24 -13.42
C LYS A 23 8.06 13.35 -14.09
N THR A 24 6.73 13.19 -14.06
CA THR A 24 5.79 14.22 -14.52
C THR A 24 4.73 14.46 -13.45
N THR A 25 4.45 15.73 -13.12
CA THR A 25 3.48 16.11 -12.08
C THR A 25 2.15 16.50 -12.69
N PHE A 26 1.05 16.05 -12.09
CA PHE A 26 -0.32 16.39 -12.47
C PHE A 26 -1.12 16.86 -11.26
N THR A 27 -2.10 17.74 -11.47
CA THR A 27 -3.10 18.10 -10.44
C THR A 27 -4.32 17.20 -10.64
N TYR A 28 -4.62 16.33 -9.68
CA TYR A 28 -5.76 15.42 -9.77
C TYR A 28 -7.00 15.92 -9.01
N SER A 29 -6.82 16.91 -8.13
CA SER A 29 -7.90 17.65 -7.48
C SER A 29 -7.53 19.13 -7.40
N VAL A 30 -8.50 20.02 -7.67
CA VAL A 30 -8.27 21.47 -7.66
C VAL A 30 -8.74 22.14 -6.36
N SER A 31 -9.64 21.51 -5.61
CA SER A 31 -10.16 22.03 -4.34
C SER A 31 -10.51 20.90 -3.38
N PRO A 32 -9.63 20.58 -2.43
CA PRO A 32 -8.28 21.14 -2.26
C PRO A 32 -7.34 20.79 -3.42
N GLU A 33 -6.30 21.61 -3.63
CA GLU A 33 -5.28 21.27 -4.61
C GLU A 33 -4.47 20.07 -4.13
N LEU A 34 -4.55 18.97 -4.89
CA LEU A 34 -3.78 17.74 -4.65
C LEU A 34 -3.13 17.31 -5.97
N LYS A 35 -1.85 16.95 -5.88
CA LYS A 35 -1.03 16.55 -7.02
C LYS A 35 -0.62 15.08 -6.92
N LEU A 36 -0.23 14.54 -8.05
CA LEU A 36 0.45 13.26 -8.17
C LEU A 36 1.69 13.40 -9.04
N ASP A 37 2.68 12.57 -8.77
CA ASP A 37 3.88 12.43 -9.58
C ASP A 37 3.85 11.04 -10.25
N ARG A 38 3.93 11.05 -11.57
CA ARG A 38 4.03 9.86 -12.40
C ARG A 38 5.49 9.59 -12.74
N TYR A 39 6.00 8.43 -12.32
CA TYR A 39 7.34 7.93 -12.62
C TYR A 39 7.23 6.78 -13.61
N GLU A 40 7.96 6.86 -14.71
CA GLU A 40 7.92 5.86 -15.76
C GLU A 40 9.19 5.86 -16.62
N THR A 41 9.48 4.74 -17.26
CA THR A 41 10.42 4.67 -18.38
C THR A 41 9.69 5.00 -19.68
N ALA A 42 10.44 5.28 -20.76
CA ALA A 42 9.84 5.48 -22.08
C ALA A 42 8.90 4.31 -22.43
N SER A 43 7.69 4.65 -22.86
CA SER A 43 6.69 3.65 -23.23
C SER A 43 7.05 3.01 -24.57
N ASP A 44 7.03 1.67 -24.59
CA ASP A 44 7.07 0.89 -25.82
C ASP A 44 5.64 0.35 -26.07
N SER A 45 4.90 1.04 -26.91
CA SER A 45 3.51 0.67 -27.24
C SER A 45 3.37 -0.70 -27.88
N SER A 46 4.46 -1.28 -28.41
CA SER A 46 4.46 -2.65 -28.98
C SER A 46 4.30 -3.72 -27.90
N ARG A 47 4.57 -3.40 -26.64
CA ARG A 47 4.47 -4.31 -25.49
C ARG A 47 3.08 -4.33 -24.81
N GLY A 48 2.13 -3.58 -25.34
CA GLY A 48 0.80 -3.46 -24.76
C GLY A 48 0.72 -2.43 -23.63
N ARG A 49 -0.45 -2.39 -22.96
CA ARG A 49 -0.68 -1.49 -21.83
C ARG A 49 0.01 -1.97 -20.56
N ARG A 50 0.56 -1.03 -19.80
CA ARG A 50 1.37 -1.28 -18.62
C ARG A 50 0.54 -1.38 -17.34
N PRO A 51 0.99 -2.15 -16.35
CA PRO A 51 0.45 -2.06 -14.99
C PRO A 51 0.82 -0.71 -14.35
N ALA A 52 0.00 -0.26 -13.38
CA ALA A 52 0.28 0.94 -12.62
C ALA A 52 0.23 0.67 -11.11
N ILE A 53 1.12 1.32 -10.35
CA ILE A 53 1.12 1.30 -8.88
C ILE A 53 0.72 2.69 -8.41
N ILE A 54 -0.38 2.81 -7.67
CA ILE A 54 -0.76 4.04 -6.98
C ILE A 54 -0.21 3.95 -5.55
N PHE A 55 0.67 4.88 -5.20
CA PHE A 55 1.37 4.87 -3.92
C PHE A 55 1.02 6.08 -3.07
N ALA A 56 0.67 5.84 -1.80
CA ALA A 56 0.49 6.87 -0.77
C ALA A 56 1.64 6.81 0.24
N PHE A 57 2.21 7.98 0.55
CA PHE A 57 3.32 8.12 1.50
C PHE A 57 2.89 7.90 2.96
N GLY A 58 3.86 7.60 3.83
CA GLY A 58 3.69 7.56 5.29
C GLY A 58 3.81 8.95 5.93
N GLY A 59 3.50 9.02 7.23
CA GLY A 59 3.65 10.27 7.99
C GLY A 59 2.52 10.52 8.99
N GLY A 60 1.81 9.45 9.42
CA GLY A 60 0.81 9.50 10.49
C GLY A 60 -0.37 10.43 10.22
N PHE A 61 -0.70 10.72 8.97
CA PHE A 61 -1.71 11.70 8.55
C PHE A 61 -1.41 13.14 9.00
N THR A 62 -0.19 13.42 9.42
CA THR A 62 0.26 14.75 9.90
C THR A 62 1.22 15.43 8.94
N HIS A 63 2.02 14.68 8.20
CA HIS A 63 3.05 15.18 7.30
C HIS A 63 3.40 14.14 6.24
N GLY A 64 4.29 14.52 5.34
CA GLY A 64 4.78 13.69 4.23
C GLY A 64 4.54 14.36 2.89
N THR A 65 5.20 13.86 1.86
CA THR A 65 5.08 14.34 0.48
C THR A 65 5.16 13.18 -0.49
N ARG A 66 4.50 13.32 -1.66
CA ARG A 66 4.52 12.32 -2.73
C ARG A 66 5.90 12.09 -3.35
N ASP A 67 6.82 13.06 -3.21
CA ASP A 67 8.18 13.02 -3.76
C ASP A 67 9.27 12.84 -2.68
N ASP A 68 8.91 12.27 -1.54
CA ASP A 68 9.85 11.96 -0.47
C ASP A 68 10.98 11.04 -1.00
N ALA A 69 12.22 11.47 -0.78
CA ALA A 69 13.42 10.79 -1.29
C ALA A 69 13.54 9.33 -0.85
N ARG A 70 12.96 8.97 0.30
CA ARG A 70 12.98 7.60 0.85
C ARG A 70 12.27 6.57 -0.03
N TYR A 71 11.38 7.00 -0.92
CA TYR A 71 10.63 6.11 -1.81
C TYR A 71 11.18 6.06 -3.24
N LEU A 72 12.09 6.97 -3.61
CA LEU A 72 12.52 7.14 -5.00
C LEU A 72 13.21 5.90 -5.58
N ASP A 73 13.99 5.18 -4.79
CA ASP A 73 14.65 3.95 -5.27
C ASP A 73 13.63 2.86 -5.59
N TYR A 74 12.61 2.70 -4.75
CA TYR A 74 11.48 1.81 -5.01
C TYR A 74 10.70 2.23 -6.27
N PHE A 75 10.36 3.52 -6.41
CA PHE A 75 9.65 4.02 -7.59
C PHE A 75 10.45 3.80 -8.85
N ASN A 76 11.74 4.13 -8.83
CA ASN A 76 12.64 3.96 -9.97
C ASN A 76 12.81 2.47 -10.33
N PHE A 77 12.94 1.60 -9.33
CA PHE A 77 13.03 0.17 -9.57
C PHE A 77 11.75 -0.35 -10.26
N MET A 78 10.58 -0.08 -9.71
CA MET A 78 9.32 -0.54 -10.27
C MET A 78 9.05 0.05 -11.67
N ALA A 79 9.42 1.31 -11.90
CA ALA A 79 9.33 1.91 -13.22
C ALA A 79 10.22 1.20 -14.26
N ARG A 80 11.43 0.77 -13.87
CA ARG A 80 12.33 -0.04 -14.73
C ARG A 80 11.80 -1.46 -14.95
N GLN A 81 10.98 -2.00 -14.04
CA GLN A 81 10.27 -3.26 -14.26
C GLN A 81 9.06 -3.11 -15.20
N GLY A 82 8.78 -1.89 -15.71
CA GLY A 82 7.70 -1.62 -16.66
C GLY A 82 6.40 -1.12 -16.05
N TYR A 83 6.35 -0.87 -14.75
CA TYR A 83 5.20 -0.25 -14.09
C TYR A 83 5.17 1.26 -14.33
N VAL A 84 3.99 1.84 -14.37
CA VAL A 84 3.80 3.28 -14.17
C VAL A 84 3.57 3.50 -12.67
N VAL A 85 4.51 4.18 -11.99
CA VAL A 85 4.35 4.45 -10.56
C VAL A 85 3.77 5.85 -10.39
N VAL A 86 2.64 5.93 -9.67
CA VAL A 86 1.89 7.16 -9.42
C VAL A 86 1.89 7.42 -7.92
N SER A 87 2.78 8.31 -7.46
CA SER A 87 2.82 8.73 -6.07
C SER A 87 1.92 9.95 -5.86
N ILE A 88 1.02 9.89 -4.88
CA ILE A 88 -0.05 10.87 -4.71
C ILE A 88 0.12 11.72 -3.44
N ASP A 89 -0.29 12.99 -3.52
CA ASP A 89 -0.66 13.74 -2.32
C ASP A 89 -1.99 13.21 -1.77
N TYR A 90 -2.20 13.37 -0.50
CA TYR A 90 -3.49 13.24 0.16
C TYR A 90 -3.54 14.17 1.38
N ARG A 91 -4.73 14.54 1.85
CA ARG A 91 -4.88 15.47 2.97
C ARG A 91 -4.38 14.87 4.27
N THR A 92 -3.39 15.52 4.88
CA THR A 92 -2.80 15.17 6.18
C THR A 92 -3.54 15.91 7.30
N THR A 93 -4.81 15.55 7.52
CA THR A 93 -5.73 16.33 8.36
C THR A 93 -5.42 16.29 9.87
N LEU A 94 -4.57 15.36 10.33
CA LEU A 94 -4.05 15.36 11.70
C LEU A 94 -2.94 16.40 11.94
N ALA A 95 -2.41 17.06 10.91
CA ALA A 95 -1.43 18.14 11.07
C ALA A 95 -1.94 19.29 11.95
N GLY A 96 -3.25 19.54 11.95
CA GLY A 96 -3.89 20.55 12.80
C GLY A 96 -4.39 20.05 14.14
N PHE A 97 -4.14 18.78 14.50
CA PHE A 97 -4.58 18.24 15.79
C PHE A 97 -3.75 18.82 16.94
N ASN A 98 -4.42 19.44 17.94
CA ASN A 98 -3.76 19.98 19.12
C ASN A 98 -3.77 18.96 20.27
N PRO A 99 -2.60 18.32 20.56
CA PRO A 99 -2.49 17.32 21.63
C PRO A 99 -2.62 17.93 23.05
N SER A 100 -2.43 19.22 23.19
CA SER A 100 -2.57 19.94 24.48
C SER A 100 -4.00 20.44 24.75
N ALA A 101 -4.92 20.27 23.82
CA ALA A 101 -6.31 20.71 24.00
C ALA A 101 -7.01 19.89 25.10
N PRO A 102 -8.00 20.46 25.83
CA PRO A 102 -8.80 19.70 26.78
C PRO A 102 -9.43 18.46 26.12
N LYS A 103 -9.30 17.31 26.77
CA LYS A 103 -9.81 16.00 26.28
C LYS A 103 -9.18 15.56 24.94
N ALA A 104 -7.99 16.04 24.57
CA ALA A 104 -7.32 15.67 23.31
C ALA A 104 -7.22 14.16 23.14
N LEU A 105 -6.91 13.42 24.22
CA LEU A 105 -6.83 11.97 24.21
C LEU A 105 -8.13 11.30 23.75
N ASN A 106 -9.29 11.77 24.23
CA ASN A 106 -10.60 11.23 23.85
C ASN A 106 -10.96 11.59 22.41
N ARG A 107 -10.52 12.72 21.90
CA ARG A 107 -10.79 13.23 20.55
C ARG A 107 -9.85 12.67 19.49
N PHE A 108 -8.70 12.13 19.91
CA PHE A 108 -7.72 11.62 18.96
C PHE A 108 -8.27 10.46 18.10
N GLY A 109 -9.02 9.54 18.71
CA GLY A 109 -9.64 8.43 17.97
C GLY A 109 -10.60 8.91 16.88
N GLU A 110 -11.45 9.88 17.18
CA GLU A 110 -12.39 10.47 16.20
C GLU A 110 -11.64 11.20 15.09
N ALA A 111 -10.61 11.97 15.46
CA ALA A 111 -9.77 12.69 14.50
C ALA A 111 -9.01 11.72 13.56
N LEU A 112 -8.49 10.60 14.11
CA LEU A 112 -7.83 9.55 13.32
C LEU A 112 -8.80 8.89 12.34
N VAL A 113 -10.00 8.51 12.80
CA VAL A 113 -11.06 7.95 11.93
C VAL A 113 -11.39 8.92 10.79
N SER A 114 -11.54 10.21 11.10
CA SER A 114 -11.79 11.25 10.10
C SER A 114 -10.62 11.39 9.11
N ALA A 115 -9.38 11.34 9.59
CA ALA A 115 -8.19 11.43 8.76
C ALA A 115 -8.06 10.24 7.79
N ILE A 116 -8.29 9.02 8.27
CA ILE A 116 -8.29 7.82 7.42
C ILE A 116 -9.36 7.95 6.33
N LYS A 117 -10.60 8.30 6.67
CA LYS A 117 -11.69 8.47 5.70
C LYS A 117 -11.36 9.55 4.66
N THR A 118 -10.78 10.68 5.09
CA THR A 118 -10.40 11.77 4.20
C THR A 118 -9.29 11.34 3.23
N ALA A 119 -8.23 10.73 3.73
CA ALA A 119 -7.13 10.24 2.91
C ALA A 119 -7.59 9.15 1.93
N THR A 120 -8.50 8.25 2.37
CA THR A 120 -9.10 7.23 1.50
C THR A 120 -9.90 7.84 0.36
N ALA A 121 -10.70 8.88 0.63
CA ALA A 121 -11.44 9.59 -0.41
C ALA A 121 -10.50 10.25 -1.43
N ASP A 122 -9.40 10.84 -0.96
CA ASP A 122 -8.37 11.43 -1.84
C ASP A 122 -7.68 10.35 -2.69
N TYR A 123 -7.35 9.20 -2.09
CA TYR A 123 -6.76 8.07 -2.80
C TYR A 123 -7.68 7.52 -3.89
N LEU A 124 -8.96 7.37 -3.60
CA LEU A 124 -9.96 6.94 -4.58
C LEU A 124 -10.14 7.99 -5.69
N THR A 125 -10.08 9.28 -5.37
CA THR A 125 -10.11 10.36 -6.37
C THR A 125 -8.89 10.28 -7.30
N ALA A 126 -7.69 10.07 -6.75
CA ALA A 126 -6.48 9.86 -7.55
C ALA A 126 -6.59 8.60 -8.42
N THR A 127 -7.16 7.51 -7.88
CA THR A 127 -7.39 6.28 -8.66
C THR A 127 -8.32 6.53 -9.84
N ALA A 128 -9.43 7.23 -9.62
CA ALA A 128 -10.36 7.59 -10.71
C ALA A 128 -9.68 8.49 -11.76
N PHE A 129 -8.81 9.41 -11.33
CA PHE A 129 -8.00 10.24 -12.24
C PHE A 129 -7.06 9.38 -13.09
N VAL A 130 -6.34 8.41 -12.49
CA VAL A 130 -5.45 7.49 -13.22
C VAL A 130 -6.24 6.65 -14.24
N ILE A 131 -7.43 6.16 -13.86
CA ILE A 131 -8.31 5.41 -14.77
C ILE A 131 -8.74 6.29 -15.96
N ALA A 132 -9.12 7.54 -15.71
CA ALA A 132 -9.53 8.47 -16.76
C ALA A 132 -8.40 8.81 -17.75
N HIS A 133 -7.14 8.76 -17.31
CA HIS A 133 -5.95 9.02 -18.15
C HIS A 133 -5.28 7.72 -18.64
N SER A 134 -5.90 6.57 -18.42
CA SER A 134 -5.27 5.27 -18.70
C SER A 134 -4.90 5.07 -20.18
N ASP A 135 -5.69 5.58 -21.09
CA ASP A 135 -5.40 5.52 -22.53
C ASP A 135 -4.18 6.38 -22.89
N GLU A 136 -4.16 7.62 -22.43
CA GLU A 136 -3.06 8.57 -22.67
C GLU A 136 -1.74 8.06 -22.06
N TRP A 137 -1.80 7.44 -20.88
CA TRP A 137 -0.61 6.99 -20.15
C TRP A 137 -0.21 5.53 -20.48
N ASN A 138 -0.91 4.92 -21.42
CA ASN A 138 -0.71 3.52 -21.79
C ASN A 138 -0.78 2.57 -20.58
N ILE A 139 -1.75 2.81 -19.68
CA ILE A 139 -2.03 1.99 -18.49
C ILE A 139 -3.19 1.02 -18.79
N ASN A 140 -3.07 -0.22 -18.30
CA ASN A 140 -4.19 -1.14 -18.27
C ASN A 140 -5.00 -0.92 -16.97
N PRO A 141 -6.25 -0.41 -17.03
CA PRO A 141 -7.05 -0.18 -15.84
C PRO A 141 -7.32 -1.44 -14.99
N ALA A 142 -7.28 -2.62 -15.60
CA ALA A 142 -7.42 -3.89 -14.90
C ALA A 142 -6.13 -4.35 -14.19
N MET A 143 -5.03 -3.59 -14.31
CA MET A 143 -3.73 -3.89 -13.72
C MET A 143 -3.24 -2.74 -12.82
N ILE A 144 -4.16 -2.07 -12.12
CA ILE A 144 -3.84 -1.03 -11.14
C ILE A 144 -3.64 -1.69 -9.78
N ILE A 145 -2.50 -1.40 -9.15
CA ILE A 145 -2.08 -1.91 -7.85
C ILE A 145 -2.22 -0.80 -6.82
N ALA A 146 -2.87 -1.09 -5.69
CA ALA A 146 -2.89 -0.21 -4.54
C ALA A 146 -1.63 -0.40 -3.70
N SER A 147 -0.97 0.69 -3.29
CA SER A 147 0.26 0.62 -2.48
C SER A 147 0.41 1.82 -1.54
N GLY A 148 1.19 1.63 -0.50
CA GLY A 148 1.52 2.72 0.41
C GLY A 148 2.31 2.26 1.62
N SER A 149 2.84 3.25 2.36
CA SER A 149 3.66 3.10 3.56
C SER A 149 2.94 3.66 4.78
N SER A 150 2.87 2.93 5.90
CA SER A 150 2.32 3.43 7.19
C SER A 150 0.91 4.01 7.03
N ALA A 151 0.69 5.30 7.31
CA ALA A 151 -0.58 5.99 7.06
C ALA A 151 -1.06 5.82 5.60
N GLY A 152 -0.15 5.83 4.62
CA GLY A 152 -0.46 5.55 3.22
C GLY A 152 -0.83 4.10 2.96
N ALA A 153 -0.25 3.15 3.70
CA ALA A 153 -0.63 1.74 3.63
C ALA A 153 -2.05 1.51 4.18
N ILE A 154 -2.39 2.17 5.30
CA ILE A 154 -3.75 2.20 5.83
C ILE A 154 -4.71 2.77 4.78
N THR A 155 -4.33 3.88 4.14
CA THR A 155 -5.13 4.55 3.11
C THR A 155 -5.38 3.65 1.90
N ALA A 156 -4.35 2.96 1.39
CA ALA A 156 -4.44 2.07 0.25
C ALA A 156 -5.31 0.82 0.55
N LEU A 157 -5.11 0.18 1.71
CA LEU A 157 -5.95 -0.95 2.14
C LEU A 157 -7.40 -0.53 2.39
N GLN A 158 -7.60 0.66 2.96
CA GLN A 158 -8.95 1.19 3.18
C GLN A 158 -9.64 1.52 1.86
N ALA A 159 -8.91 1.99 0.84
CA ALA A 159 -9.47 2.23 -0.49
C ALA A 159 -9.94 0.92 -1.13
N GLU A 160 -9.13 -0.14 -1.08
CA GLU A 160 -9.54 -1.48 -1.53
C GLU A 160 -10.75 -1.99 -0.75
N TYR A 161 -10.70 -1.93 0.59
CA TYR A 161 -11.81 -2.38 1.44
C TYR A 161 -13.11 -1.61 1.15
N THR A 162 -13.02 -0.30 0.88
CA THR A 162 -14.17 0.52 0.48
C THR A 162 -14.75 0.08 -0.86
N LEU A 163 -13.91 -0.25 -1.85
CA LEU A 163 -14.40 -0.74 -3.15
C LEU A 163 -15.19 -2.05 -3.03
N VAL A 164 -14.86 -2.92 -2.10
CA VAL A 164 -15.55 -4.21 -1.94
C VAL A 164 -16.74 -4.15 -0.98
N THR A 165 -16.81 -3.16 -0.07
CA THR A 165 -17.88 -3.07 0.93
C THR A 165 -18.89 -1.95 0.69
N ASP A 166 -18.44 -0.80 0.17
CA ASP A 166 -19.25 0.41 -0.03
C ASP A 166 -18.75 1.18 -1.27
N ARG A 167 -18.83 0.53 -2.41
CA ARG A 167 -18.28 1.01 -3.69
C ARG A 167 -18.81 2.38 -4.07
N PRO A 168 -17.95 3.41 -4.21
CA PRO A 168 -18.39 4.72 -4.69
C PRO A 168 -18.89 4.65 -6.14
N ALA A 169 -19.96 5.41 -6.45
CA ALA A 169 -20.57 5.44 -7.78
C ALA A 169 -19.64 5.88 -8.92
N ALA A 170 -18.52 6.53 -8.58
CA ALA A 170 -17.49 6.92 -9.55
C ALA A 170 -16.73 5.72 -10.15
N PHE A 171 -16.82 4.53 -9.52
CA PHE A 171 -16.12 3.34 -10.00
C PHE A 171 -17.07 2.38 -10.73
N PRO A 172 -16.66 1.87 -11.90
CA PRO A 172 -17.41 0.82 -12.59
C PRO A 172 -17.59 -0.42 -11.71
N PRO A 173 -18.71 -1.15 -11.79
CA PRO A 173 -18.95 -2.34 -10.96
C PRO A 173 -17.84 -3.40 -11.06
N GLN A 174 -17.21 -3.50 -12.22
CA GLN A 174 -16.14 -4.48 -12.50
C GLN A 174 -14.74 -4.01 -12.07
N PHE A 175 -14.58 -2.74 -11.68
CA PHE A 175 -13.27 -2.25 -11.25
C PHE A 175 -12.93 -2.81 -9.87
N ASN A 176 -11.74 -3.37 -9.73
CA ASN A 176 -11.07 -3.60 -8.47
C ASN A 176 -9.57 -3.41 -8.67
N TYR A 177 -8.81 -3.21 -7.60
CA TYR A 177 -7.36 -3.25 -7.74
C TYR A 177 -6.92 -4.67 -8.12
N ALA A 178 -5.90 -4.77 -8.97
CA ALA A 178 -5.33 -6.07 -9.35
C ALA A 178 -4.57 -6.72 -8.19
N ALA A 179 -3.98 -5.90 -7.32
CA ALA A 179 -3.31 -6.31 -6.09
C ALA A 179 -3.20 -5.13 -5.13
N ALA A 180 -2.89 -5.41 -3.86
CA ALA A 180 -2.44 -4.42 -2.89
C ALA A 180 -1.07 -4.84 -2.31
N VAL A 181 -0.09 -3.91 -2.34
CA VAL A 181 1.25 -4.10 -1.74
C VAL A 181 1.45 -3.02 -0.69
N THR A 182 1.52 -3.40 0.59
CA THR A 182 1.52 -2.43 1.68
C THR A 182 2.57 -2.70 2.75
N PHE A 183 3.12 -1.60 3.27
CA PHE A 183 4.23 -1.57 4.22
C PHE A 183 3.72 -0.98 5.55
N ALA A 184 3.49 -1.83 6.56
CA ALA A 184 2.88 -1.49 7.85
C ALA A 184 1.47 -0.88 7.70
N GLY A 185 0.52 -1.67 7.21
CA GLY A 185 -0.86 -1.26 6.95
C GLY A 185 -1.89 -1.84 7.91
N ALA A 186 -3.09 -1.25 7.88
CA ALA A 186 -4.27 -1.73 8.61
C ALA A 186 -5.57 -1.30 7.91
N ILE A 187 -6.66 -1.97 8.22
CA ILE A 187 -8.02 -1.58 7.81
C ILE A 187 -8.78 -1.03 9.01
N LEU A 188 -9.45 0.10 8.84
CA LEU A 188 -10.40 0.66 9.79
C LEU A 188 -11.79 0.05 9.54
N SER A 189 -12.41 -0.54 10.57
CA SER A 189 -13.75 -1.11 10.46
C SER A 189 -14.57 -0.94 11.74
N GLN A 190 -15.90 -0.91 11.60
CA GLN A 190 -16.82 -1.09 12.71
C GLN A 190 -16.99 -2.60 12.95
N GLY A 191 -16.51 -3.07 14.10
CA GLY A 191 -16.38 -4.50 14.35
C GLY A 191 -15.29 -5.15 13.50
N ALA A 192 -15.19 -6.46 13.59
CA ALA A 192 -14.23 -7.24 12.80
C ALA A 192 -14.58 -7.18 11.30
N PRO A 193 -13.64 -6.77 10.44
CA PRO A 193 -13.93 -6.65 9.01
C PRO A 193 -14.16 -8.03 8.39
N THR A 194 -15.16 -8.13 7.51
CA THR A 194 -15.38 -9.31 6.69
C THR A 194 -14.47 -9.22 5.46
N ILE A 195 -13.35 -9.93 5.51
CA ILE A 195 -12.27 -9.83 4.49
C ILE A 195 -12.31 -11.04 3.54
N ALA A 196 -12.88 -12.18 3.98
CA ALA A 196 -12.56 -13.51 3.50
C ALA A 196 -12.50 -13.71 1.98
N ASP A 197 -13.42 -13.15 1.17
CA ASP A 197 -13.54 -13.58 -0.24
C ASP A 197 -13.45 -12.43 -1.27
N ASN A 198 -13.25 -11.19 -0.84
CA ASN A 198 -13.50 -10.03 -1.71
C ASN A 198 -12.30 -9.11 -1.93
N LEU A 199 -11.26 -9.18 -1.11
CA LEU A 199 -10.06 -8.37 -1.34
C LEU A 199 -9.28 -8.90 -2.54
N CYS A 200 -8.68 -7.99 -3.30
CA CYS A 200 -7.66 -8.36 -4.29
C CYS A 200 -6.50 -9.12 -3.63
N PRO A 201 -5.67 -9.84 -4.40
CA PRO A 201 -4.43 -10.43 -3.89
C PRO A 201 -3.58 -9.40 -3.15
N VAL A 202 -3.14 -9.75 -1.92
CA VAL A 202 -2.41 -8.82 -1.06
C VAL A 202 -0.97 -9.26 -0.82
N MET A 203 -0.01 -8.33 -0.82
CA MET A 203 1.31 -8.54 -0.25
C MET A 203 1.51 -7.56 0.91
N LEU A 204 1.64 -8.09 2.11
CA LEU A 204 1.64 -7.31 3.34
C LEU A 204 2.98 -7.48 4.05
N PHE A 205 3.60 -6.37 4.44
CA PHE A 205 4.82 -6.34 5.25
C PHE A 205 4.52 -5.76 6.62
N GLN A 206 4.90 -6.47 7.71
CA GLN A 206 4.67 -6.00 9.07
C GLN A 206 5.73 -6.51 10.04
N GLY A 207 6.18 -5.64 10.95
CA GLY A 207 6.98 -6.01 12.11
C GLY A 207 6.09 -6.34 13.31
N ASP A 208 6.39 -7.40 14.04
CA ASP A 208 5.58 -7.83 15.20
C ASP A 208 5.75 -6.91 16.43
N ALA A 209 6.80 -6.07 16.44
CA ALA A 209 7.06 -5.06 17.48
C ALA A 209 6.63 -3.64 17.07
N ASP A 210 5.89 -3.48 15.96
CA ASP A 210 5.40 -2.19 15.51
C ASP A 210 4.42 -1.58 16.55
N ARG A 211 4.68 -0.31 16.92
CA ARG A 211 3.85 0.42 17.90
C ARG A 211 3.08 1.57 17.28
N GLN A 212 3.24 1.81 15.99
CA GLN A 212 2.55 2.88 15.27
C GLN A 212 1.36 2.34 14.47
N VAL A 213 1.51 1.14 13.90
CA VAL A 213 0.41 0.43 13.23
C VAL A 213 0.27 -0.95 13.88
N PRO A 214 -0.95 -1.35 14.32
CA PRO A 214 -1.11 -2.61 15.02
C PRO A 214 -0.72 -3.80 14.13
N TYR A 215 0.00 -4.75 14.71
CA TYR A 215 0.35 -6.00 14.05
C TYR A 215 -0.90 -6.84 13.77
N ASN A 216 -1.70 -7.12 14.80
CA ASN A 216 -2.96 -7.84 14.68
C ASN A 216 -4.15 -6.86 14.68
N SER A 217 -4.53 -6.31 15.82
CA SER A 217 -5.67 -5.40 15.90
C SER A 217 -5.58 -4.47 17.10
N LEU A 218 -6.24 -3.32 16.97
CA LEU A 218 -6.48 -2.37 18.07
C LEU A 218 -7.93 -1.93 18.02
N VAL A 219 -8.74 -2.37 18.99
CA VAL A 219 -10.17 -2.06 19.04
C VAL A 219 -10.45 -0.93 20.02
N LEU A 220 -11.16 0.10 19.57
CA LEU A 220 -11.51 1.32 20.28
C LEU A 220 -13.03 1.50 20.27
N GLY A 221 -13.72 0.90 21.24
CA GLY A 221 -15.19 0.90 21.28
C GLY A 221 -15.78 0.15 20.06
N PRO A 222 -16.65 0.81 19.25
CA PRO A 222 -17.24 0.17 18.08
C PRO A 222 -16.31 0.09 16.86
N VAL A 223 -15.15 0.75 16.90
CA VAL A 223 -14.23 0.88 15.76
C VAL A 223 -12.92 0.21 16.08
N GLY A 224 -12.32 -0.47 15.11
CA GLY A 224 -11.00 -1.08 15.22
C GLY A 224 -10.11 -0.80 14.03
N LEU A 225 -8.79 -0.79 14.30
CA LEU A 225 -7.75 -0.90 13.29
C LEU A 225 -7.29 -2.36 13.28
N TYR A 226 -7.45 -3.02 12.14
CA TYR A 226 -7.07 -4.42 11.92
C TYR A 226 -5.82 -4.47 11.06
N GLY A 227 -4.71 -4.87 11.66
CA GLY A 227 -3.39 -4.84 11.06
C GLY A 227 -3.11 -5.95 10.05
N SER A 228 -1.90 -5.94 9.53
CA SER A 228 -1.51 -6.82 8.41
C SER A 228 -1.61 -8.32 8.75
N GLU A 229 -1.31 -8.72 9.98
CA GLU A 229 -1.42 -10.14 10.41
C GLU A 229 -2.88 -10.59 10.46
N TYR A 230 -3.79 -9.74 10.98
CA TYR A 230 -5.22 -10.02 10.96
C TYR A 230 -5.73 -10.19 9.52
N ILE A 231 -5.38 -9.25 8.63
CA ILE A 231 -5.76 -9.28 7.21
C ILE A 231 -5.21 -10.54 6.54
N ALA A 232 -3.93 -10.84 6.73
CA ALA A 232 -3.26 -12.02 6.18
C ALA A 232 -3.95 -13.31 6.61
N THR A 233 -4.28 -13.41 7.90
CA THR A 233 -4.99 -14.58 8.48
C THR A 233 -6.38 -14.73 7.86
N ALA A 234 -7.13 -13.64 7.73
CA ALA A 234 -8.47 -13.67 7.16
C ALA A 234 -8.44 -14.04 5.67
N VAL A 235 -7.56 -13.43 4.86
CA VAL A 235 -7.39 -13.75 3.43
C VAL A 235 -6.99 -15.22 3.25
N ARG A 236 -6.00 -15.71 4.00
CA ARG A 236 -5.55 -17.10 3.92
C ARG A 236 -6.66 -18.09 4.29
N ASN A 237 -7.40 -17.82 5.36
CA ASN A 237 -8.48 -18.72 5.82
C ASN A 237 -9.68 -18.72 4.86
N GLY A 238 -9.92 -17.62 4.14
CA GLY A 238 -10.91 -17.53 3.07
C GLY A 238 -10.46 -18.13 1.73
N GLY A 239 -9.23 -18.68 1.64
CA GLY A 239 -8.70 -19.23 0.39
C GLY A 239 -8.23 -18.17 -0.61
N GLY A 240 -8.09 -16.91 -0.18
CA GLY A 240 -7.60 -15.81 -1.01
C GLY A 240 -6.11 -15.93 -1.31
N ALA A 241 -5.68 -15.34 -2.44
CA ALA A 241 -4.28 -15.29 -2.83
C ALA A 241 -3.55 -14.13 -2.14
N GLY A 242 -2.28 -14.34 -1.78
CA GLY A 242 -1.50 -13.28 -1.16
C GLY A 242 -0.14 -13.71 -0.64
N ALA A 243 0.55 -12.77 -0.02
CA ALA A 243 1.79 -12.98 0.70
C ALA A 243 1.80 -12.14 1.97
N PHE A 244 2.24 -12.72 3.07
CA PHE A 244 2.53 -11.98 4.28
C PHE A 244 3.99 -12.19 4.68
N TRP A 245 4.71 -11.07 4.79
CA TRP A 245 6.09 -11.02 5.24
C TRP A 245 6.14 -10.37 6.62
N THR A 246 6.48 -11.14 7.63
CA THR A 246 6.61 -10.62 9.00
C THR A 246 8.04 -10.73 9.50
N GLU A 247 8.53 -9.67 10.15
CA GLU A 247 9.85 -9.63 10.78
C GLU A 247 9.71 -9.57 12.30
N LEU A 248 10.27 -10.59 12.98
CA LEU A 248 10.18 -10.71 14.43
C LEU A 248 11.11 -9.71 15.15
N GLY A 249 10.58 -9.01 16.14
CA GLY A 249 11.27 -7.97 16.89
C GLY A 249 11.52 -6.69 16.11
N THR A 250 10.93 -6.54 14.91
CA THR A 250 11.03 -5.35 14.08
C THR A 250 9.87 -4.40 14.38
N GLY A 251 10.18 -3.12 14.53
CA GLY A 251 9.22 -2.06 14.78
C GLY A 251 8.66 -1.46 13.49
N HIS A 252 8.38 -0.16 13.53
CA HIS A 252 7.78 0.57 12.40
C HIS A 252 8.74 0.83 11.23
N GLU A 253 10.02 0.53 11.37
CA GLU A 253 11.00 0.57 10.28
C GLU A 253 10.59 -0.30 9.08
N ILE A 254 9.76 -1.33 9.31
CA ILE A 254 9.14 -2.16 8.27
C ILE A 254 8.28 -1.37 7.28
N ALA A 255 7.88 -0.16 7.63
CA ALA A 255 7.18 0.74 6.72
C ALA A 255 8.05 1.25 5.56
N LEU A 256 9.40 1.08 5.66
CA LEU A 256 10.37 1.53 4.66
C LEU A 256 11.29 0.39 4.19
N SER A 257 11.81 -0.42 5.12
CA SER A 257 12.86 -1.39 4.82
C SER A 257 12.56 -2.38 3.67
N PRO A 258 11.33 -2.85 3.43
CA PRO A 258 11.08 -3.74 2.29
C PRO A 258 11.19 -3.04 0.92
N MET A 259 11.03 -1.71 0.87
CA MET A 259 11.22 -0.95 -0.37
C MET A 259 12.71 -0.81 -0.76
N GLU A 260 13.61 -1.25 0.10
CA GLU A 260 15.04 -1.38 -0.17
C GLU A 260 15.45 -2.85 -0.31
N ASN A 261 14.94 -3.71 0.58
CA ASN A 261 15.45 -5.06 0.77
C ASN A 261 14.65 -6.15 0.02
N ASN A 262 13.38 -5.89 -0.35
CA ASN A 262 12.47 -6.88 -0.94
C ASN A 262 11.95 -6.49 -2.34
N LEU A 263 12.70 -5.68 -3.07
CA LEU A 263 12.29 -5.17 -4.39
C LEU A 263 11.93 -6.30 -5.37
N TYR A 264 12.76 -7.35 -5.41
CA TYR A 264 12.54 -8.50 -6.31
C TYR A 264 11.41 -9.41 -5.82
N ASP A 265 11.20 -9.55 -4.50
CA ASP A 265 10.06 -10.29 -3.95
C ASP A 265 8.74 -9.61 -4.32
N ILE A 266 8.71 -8.26 -4.25
CA ILE A 266 7.55 -7.45 -4.63
C ILE A 266 7.27 -7.59 -6.14
N ALA A 267 8.28 -7.42 -6.98
CA ALA A 267 8.13 -7.56 -8.43
C ALA A 267 7.68 -8.98 -8.80
N GLY A 268 8.30 -10.02 -8.24
CA GLY A 268 7.93 -11.40 -8.46
C GLY A 268 6.50 -11.74 -8.01
N PHE A 269 6.06 -11.20 -6.86
CA PHE A 269 4.67 -11.32 -6.42
C PHE A 269 3.70 -10.72 -7.44
N LEU A 270 3.96 -9.49 -7.88
CA LEU A 270 3.10 -8.79 -8.83
C LEU A 270 3.06 -9.49 -10.19
N ASP A 271 4.20 -9.98 -10.70
CA ASP A 271 4.25 -10.73 -11.96
C ASP A 271 3.38 -11.99 -11.90
N HIS A 272 3.42 -12.73 -10.78
CA HIS A 272 2.58 -13.91 -10.57
C HIS A 272 1.09 -13.57 -10.47
N VAL A 273 0.74 -12.47 -9.82
CA VAL A 273 -0.65 -12.01 -9.72
C VAL A 273 -1.16 -11.57 -11.09
N LEU A 274 -0.42 -10.70 -11.78
CA LEU A 274 -0.85 -10.12 -13.07
C LEU A 274 -0.89 -11.14 -14.20
N SER A 275 -0.09 -12.20 -14.12
CA SER A 275 -0.18 -13.35 -15.06
C SER A 275 -1.32 -14.32 -14.72
N GLY A 276 -2.03 -14.13 -13.61
CA GLY A 276 -3.08 -15.04 -13.13
C GLY A 276 -2.56 -16.37 -12.59
N SER A 277 -1.24 -16.52 -12.37
CA SER A 277 -0.63 -17.76 -11.91
C SER A 277 -0.67 -17.90 -10.37
N ARG A 278 -0.83 -16.82 -9.62
CA ARG A 278 -0.88 -16.87 -8.16
C ARG A 278 -2.29 -17.20 -7.66
N LYS A 279 -2.41 -18.35 -7.00
CA LYS A 279 -3.67 -18.85 -6.42
C LYS A 279 -3.55 -19.22 -4.94
N GLU A 280 -2.36 -19.06 -4.36
CA GLU A 280 -2.05 -19.49 -3.00
C GLU A 280 -1.61 -18.32 -2.13
N PHE A 281 -1.71 -18.53 -0.81
CA PHE A 281 -1.21 -17.59 0.18
C PHE A 281 0.12 -18.08 0.75
N SER A 282 1.17 -17.26 0.67
CA SER A 282 2.46 -17.52 1.31
C SER A 282 2.62 -16.73 2.60
N TRP A 283 3.26 -17.34 3.60
CA TRP A 283 3.58 -16.69 4.88
C TRP A 283 5.07 -16.84 5.16
N THR A 284 5.79 -15.72 5.16
CA THR A 284 7.23 -15.68 5.43
C THR A 284 7.47 -15.01 6.78
N THR A 285 8.16 -15.70 7.68
CA THR A 285 8.58 -15.16 8.97
C THR A 285 10.10 -15.04 8.98
N VAL A 286 10.58 -13.81 9.19
CA VAL A 286 12.01 -13.50 9.24
C VAL A 286 12.41 -13.20 10.68
N THR A 287 13.51 -13.82 11.12
CA THR A 287 14.16 -13.51 12.39
C THR A 287 15.52 -12.87 12.11
N LEU A 288 15.68 -11.62 12.48
CA LEU A 288 16.95 -10.94 12.36
C LEU A 288 17.88 -11.32 13.54
N PRO A 289 19.23 -11.34 13.32
CA PRO A 289 20.17 -11.63 14.38
C PRO A 289 19.97 -10.71 15.61
N GLY A 290 19.86 -11.31 16.79
CA GLY A 290 19.65 -10.59 18.06
C GLY A 290 18.22 -10.10 18.29
N ARG A 291 17.29 -10.37 17.41
CA ARG A 291 15.86 -10.07 17.57
C ARG A 291 15.07 -11.39 17.75
N GLY A 292 14.02 -11.33 18.55
CA GLY A 292 13.09 -12.43 18.77
C GLY A 292 11.66 -11.92 18.69
N ALA A 293 10.69 -12.84 18.70
CA ALA A 293 9.28 -12.49 18.67
C ALA A 293 8.92 -11.49 19.80
N TYR A 294 8.12 -10.51 19.46
CA TYR A 294 7.64 -9.52 20.40
C TYR A 294 6.34 -10.01 21.04
N GLN A 295 6.36 -10.26 22.34
CA GLN A 295 5.24 -10.89 23.08
C GLN A 295 4.35 -9.87 23.81
N LYS A 296 4.66 -8.59 23.75
CA LYS A 296 3.92 -7.59 24.52
C LYS A 296 2.65 -7.16 23.79
N ASP A 297 1.51 -7.27 24.47
CA ASP A 297 0.23 -6.76 24.02
C ASP A 297 0.33 -5.27 23.67
N PHE A 298 -0.20 -4.92 22.51
CA PHE A 298 -0.27 -3.56 22.01
C PHE A 298 -1.45 -2.83 22.65
N SER A 299 -1.19 -1.93 23.58
CA SER A 299 -2.25 -1.22 24.28
C SER A 299 -2.64 0.09 23.59
N ILE A 300 -3.88 0.54 23.82
CA ILE A 300 -4.37 1.87 23.40
C ILE A 300 -3.41 3.00 23.83
N LYS A 301 -2.84 2.89 25.04
CA LYS A 301 -1.89 3.89 25.55
C LYS A 301 -0.60 3.91 24.73
N ASP A 302 -0.08 2.74 24.35
CA ASP A 302 1.11 2.63 23.51
C ASP A 302 0.84 3.23 22.13
N TYR A 303 -0.32 2.93 21.53
CA TYR A 303 -0.73 3.47 20.24
C TYR A 303 -0.83 5.01 20.26
N ILE A 304 -1.55 5.56 21.23
CA ILE A 304 -1.72 7.01 21.38
C ILE A 304 -0.37 7.70 21.59
N LYS A 305 0.49 7.13 22.46
CA LYS A 305 1.83 7.68 22.73
C LYS A 305 2.70 7.69 21.45
N ALA A 306 2.57 6.68 20.60
CA ALA A 306 3.35 6.56 19.38
C ALA A 306 2.83 7.44 18.24
N ASN A 307 1.51 7.70 18.18
CA ASN A 307 0.85 8.32 17.04
C ASN A 307 0.28 9.73 17.30
N MET A 308 0.13 10.15 18.57
CA MET A 308 -0.34 11.49 18.85
C MET A 308 0.72 12.52 18.39
N PRO A 309 0.35 13.53 17.58
CA PRO A 309 1.26 14.61 17.21
C PRO A 309 1.91 15.25 18.42
N LYS A 310 3.20 15.54 18.34
CA LYS A 310 3.98 16.18 19.43
C LYS A 310 3.89 17.68 19.33
#